data_aae9d93a3e9109a7f464ec586fc739e1
#
_entry.id   aae9d93a3e9109a7f464ec586fc739e1
#
_cell.length_a   1.000
_cell.length_b   1.000
_cell.length_c   1.000
_cell.angle_alpha   90.00
_cell.angle_beta   90.00
_cell.angle_gamma   90.00
#
_symmetry.space_group_name_H-M   'P 1'
#
loop_
_entity.id
_entity.type
_entity.pdbx_description
1 polymer ?
#
loop_
_entity_poly.entity_id
_entity_poly.type
_entity_poly.pdbx_seq_one_letter_code
_entity_poly.pdbx_strand_id
1 'polypeptide(L)'
;MGSFFIDLLSFDLFSGRCCVHKQGAAPTYIRRGGQVKCAVGASLPAGIVTGRAARPDVHKFRGEPGDWIVMVTDGILCGREDQWLRDVVAQYTGSSPSELAQRILRESQTLCQGEDDGTVLAARLDRSREK
;
A
#
# COMPACT_ATOMS: atom_id res chain seq x y z
N MET A 1 8.14 -21.98 14.13
CA MET A 1 7.22 -21.53 13.09
C MET A 1 7.27 -20.02 12.94
N GLY A 2 7.41 -19.56 11.72
CA GLY A 2 7.43 -18.13 11.44
C GLY A 2 6.05 -17.53 11.42
N SER A 3 5.99 -16.23 11.63
CA SER A 3 4.81 -15.42 11.34
C SER A 3 4.88 -14.88 9.91
N PHE A 4 3.76 -14.49 9.39
CA PHE A 4 3.70 -13.87 8.06
C PHE A 4 2.71 -12.71 8.06
N PHE A 5 2.89 -11.81 7.10
CA PHE A 5 2.02 -10.66 6.92
C PHE A 5 1.12 -10.89 5.72
N ILE A 6 -0.10 -10.39 5.82
CA ILE A 6 -1.07 -10.46 4.72
C ILE A 6 -1.50 -9.04 4.37
N ASP A 7 -1.44 -8.74 3.09
CA ASP A 7 -1.91 -7.46 2.57
C ASP A 7 -2.59 -7.72 1.23
N LEU A 8 -3.90 -7.57 1.21
CA LEU A 8 -4.72 -7.92 0.06
C LEU A 8 -5.65 -6.76 -0.29
N LEU A 9 -5.55 -6.29 -1.52
CA LEU A 9 -6.47 -5.31 -2.07
C LEU A 9 -7.39 -6.00 -3.07
N SER A 10 -8.69 -5.85 -2.87
CA SER A 10 -9.69 -6.24 -3.85
C SER A 10 -10.39 -5.00 -4.39
N PHE A 11 -10.69 -5.03 -5.67
CA PHE A 11 -11.34 -3.92 -6.37
C PHE A 11 -12.45 -4.44 -7.26
N ASP A 12 -13.66 -3.93 -7.04
CA ASP A 12 -14.80 -4.26 -7.90
C ASP A 12 -14.83 -3.30 -9.08
N LEU A 13 -14.60 -3.84 -10.27
CA LEU A 13 -14.51 -3.04 -11.49
C LEU A 13 -15.81 -2.35 -11.86
N PHE A 14 -16.94 -2.82 -11.37
CA PHE A 14 -18.22 -2.25 -11.70
C PHE A 14 -18.67 -1.18 -10.73
N SER A 15 -18.50 -1.42 -9.44
CA SER A 15 -18.99 -0.50 -8.40
C SER A 15 -17.93 0.49 -7.94
N GLY A 16 -16.66 0.22 -8.20
CA GLY A 16 -15.55 1.01 -7.66
C GLY A 16 -15.24 0.73 -6.21
N ARG A 17 -15.90 -0.26 -5.60
CA ARG A 17 -15.64 -0.60 -4.20
C ARG A 17 -14.28 -1.24 -4.05
N CYS A 18 -13.50 -0.69 -3.14
CA CYS A 18 -12.19 -1.21 -2.77
C CYS A 18 -12.23 -1.76 -1.35
N CYS A 19 -11.51 -2.84 -1.15
CA CYS A 19 -11.41 -3.45 0.16
C CYS A 19 -9.96 -3.87 0.39
N VAL A 20 -9.36 -3.38 1.47
CA VAL A 20 -8.00 -3.74 1.86
C VAL A 20 -8.08 -4.59 3.11
N HIS A 21 -7.57 -5.81 3.02
CA HIS A 21 -7.44 -6.73 4.15
C HIS A 21 -5.99 -6.74 4.59
N LYS A 22 -5.73 -6.37 5.84
CA LYS A 22 -4.38 -6.28 6.37
C LYS A 22 -4.26 -7.10 7.64
N GLN A 23 -3.16 -7.83 7.75
CA GLN A 23 -2.80 -8.51 8.99
C GLN A 23 -1.30 -8.35 9.21
N GLY A 24 -0.94 -7.39 10.06
CA GLY A 24 0.45 -7.12 10.41
C GLY A 24 1.31 -6.53 9.29
N ALA A 25 0.71 -6.13 8.18
CA ALA A 25 1.45 -5.59 7.03
C ALA A 25 1.73 -4.09 7.16
N ALA A 26 2.69 -3.60 6.37
CA ALA A 26 2.97 -2.18 6.27
C ALA A 26 1.73 -1.40 5.78
N PRO A 27 1.68 -0.07 6.00
CA PRO A 27 0.53 0.72 5.56
C PRO A 27 0.29 0.64 4.06
N THR A 28 -0.97 0.77 3.67
CA THR A 28 -1.36 0.97 2.27
C THR A 28 -1.73 2.44 2.10
N TYR A 29 -1.17 3.07 1.07
CA TYR A 29 -1.35 4.49 0.84
C TYR A 29 -2.35 4.70 -0.29
N ILE A 30 -3.30 5.58 -0.05
CA ILE A 30 -4.34 5.93 -1.03
C ILE A 30 -4.25 7.43 -1.26
N ARG A 31 -3.98 7.80 -2.51
CA ARG A 31 -3.91 9.21 -2.88
C ARG A 31 -5.14 9.59 -3.71
N ARG A 32 -5.79 10.66 -3.26
CA ARG A 32 -6.88 11.30 -4.01
C ARG A 32 -6.57 12.79 -4.10
N GLY A 33 -6.37 13.28 -5.32
CA GLY A 33 -5.89 14.64 -5.52
C GLY A 33 -4.51 14.81 -4.92
N GLY A 34 -4.33 15.79 -4.05
CA GLY A 34 -3.08 16.03 -3.33
C GLY A 34 -3.00 15.40 -1.95
N GLN A 35 -4.02 14.64 -1.55
CA GLN A 35 -4.08 14.07 -0.20
C GLN A 35 -3.75 12.59 -0.21
N VAL A 36 -2.93 12.17 0.76
CA VAL A 36 -2.57 10.77 0.96
C VAL A 36 -3.13 10.30 2.28
N LYS A 37 -3.91 9.23 2.23
CA LYS A 37 -4.46 8.56 3.41
C LYS A 37 -3.84 7.18 3.54
N CYS A 38 -3.78 6.68 4.76
CA CYS A 38 -3.20 5.36 5.03
C CYS A 38 -4.23 4.42 5.61
N ALA A 39 -4.22 3.20 5.10
CA ALA A 39 -4.86 2.07 5.76
C ALA A 39 -3.76 1.31 6.51
N VAL A 40 -3.89 1.22 7.81
CA VAL A 40 -2.88 0.64 8.69
C VAL A 40 -3.45 -0.62 9.34
N GLY A 41 -2.67 -1.69 9.32
CA GLY A 41 -3.01 -2.89 10.06
C GLY A 41 -2.57 -2.77 11.51
N ALA A 42 -3.53 -2.84 12.44
CA ALA A 42 -3.26 -2.85 13.87
C ALA A 42 -3.11 -4.27 14.42
N SER A 43 -3.50 -5.28 13.64
CA SER A 43 -3.44 -6.68 14.06
C SER A 43 -2.02 -7.19 14.10
N LEU A 44 -1.79 -8.17 14.95
CA LEU A 44 -0.52 -8.90 14.94
C LEU A 44 -0.36 -9.70 13.64
N PRO A 45 0.90 -9.96 13.20
CA PRO A 45 1.12 -10.79 12.02
C PRO A 45 0.43 -12.15 12.13
N ALA A 46 -0.01 -12.69 10.99
CA ALA A 46 -0.62 -13.99 10.94
C ALA A 46 0.35 -15.06 11.43
N GLY A 47 -0.13 -15.98 12.24
CA GLY A 47 0.66 -17.05 12.83
C GLY A 47 1.22 -16.74 14.21
N ILE A 48 1.21 -15.48 14.66
CA ILE A 48 1.61 -15.11 16.02
C ILE A 48 0.47 -15.34 16.99
N VAL A 49 -0.74 -14.97 16.59
CA VAL A 49 -1.94 -15.10 17.42
C VAL A 49 -2.75 -16.28 16.91
N THR A 50 -3.15 -17.15 17.84
CA THR A 50 -3.98 -18.30 17.52
C THR A 50 -5.42 -18.05 17.93
N GLY A 51 -6.34 -18.75 17.28
CA GLY A 51 -7.76 -18.70 17.61
C GLY A 51 -8.46 -17.47 17.03
N ARG A 52 -9.42 -16.96 17.79
CA ARG A 52 -10.34 -15.92 17.31
C ARG A 52 -9.71 -14.56 17.12
N ALA A 53 -8.55 -14.31 17.70
CA ALA A 53 -7.90 -13.01 17.65
C ALA A 53 -7.16 -12.76 16.33
N ALA A 54 -6.97 -13.79 15.51
CA ALA A 54 -6.23 -13.69 14.26
C ALA A 54 -7.12 -13.21 13.09
N ARG A 55 -7.78 -12.07 13.27
CA ARG A 55 -8.61 -11.50 12.20
C ARG A 55 -7.87 -10.36 11.51
N PRO A 56 -7.92 -10.29 10.17
CA PRO A 56 -7.35 -9.14 9.47
C PRO A 56 -8.15 -7.87 9.72
N ASP A 57 -7.46 -6.75 9.71
CA ASP A 57 -8.12 -5.46 9.64
C ASP A 57 -8.63 -5.25 8.22
N VAL A 58 -9.84 -4.72 8.12
CA VAL A 58 -10.51 -4.52 6.84
C VAL A 58 -10.82 -3.04 6.68
N HIS A 59 -10.32 -2.45 5.60
CA HIS A 59 -10.58 -1.05 5.24
C HIS A 59 -11.35 -1.03 3.93
N LYS A 60 -12.51 -0.41 3.94
CA LYS A 60 -13.36 -0.30 2.76
C LYS A 60 -13.46 1.15 2.32
N PHE A 61 -13.35 1.38 1.03
CA PHE A 61 -13.54 2.71 0.48
C PHE A 61 -14.04 2.59 -0.95
N ARG A 62 -14.56 3.69 -1.49
CA ARG A 62 -14.97 3.74 -2.88
C ARG A 62 -13.87 4.42 -3.69
N GLY A 63 -13.29 3.68 -4.62
CA GLY A 63 -12.29 4.21 -5.53
C GLY A 63 -12.90 5.13 -6.56
N GLU A 64 -12.19 6.18 -6.90
CA GLU A 64 -12.57 7.14 -7.95
C GLU A 64 -11.50 7.16 -9.03
N PRO A 65 -11.88 7.49 -10.28
CA PRO A 65 -10.87 7.64 -11.34
C PRO A 65 -9.82 8.68 -10.93
N GLY A 66 -8.56 8.33 -11.12
CA GLY A 66 -7.43 9.15 -10.71
C GLY A 66 -6.86 8.82 -9.34
N ASP A 67 -7.50 7.96 -8.57
CA ASP A 67 -6.95 7.50 -7.30
C ASP A 67 -5.71 6.65 -7.53
N TRP A 68 -4.74 6.81 -6.64
CA TRP A 68 -3.54 5.99 -6.60
C TRP A 68 -3.55 5.13 -5.35
N ILE A 69 -3.14 3.89 -5.50
CA ILE A 69 -2.99 2.96 -4.37
C ILE A 69 -1.57 2.43 -4.40
N VAL A 70 -0.88 2.54 -3.27
CA VAL A 70 0.50 2.07 -3.12
C VAL A 70 0.55 1.12 -1.94
N MET A 71 1.04 -0.08 -2.20
CA MET A 71 1.28 -1.11 -1.19
C MET A 71 2.77 -1.40 -1.15
N VAL A 72 3.32 -1.53 0.06
CA VAL A 72 4.74 -1.76 0.26
C VAL A 72 4.95 -2.85 1.29
N THR A 73 6.08 -3.52 1.20
CA THR A 73 6.52 -4.43 2.26
C THR A 73 7.32 -3.66 3.31
N ASP A 74 7.47 -4.23 4.49
CA ASP A 74 8.16 -3.58 5.61
C ASP A 74 9.59 -3.15 5.27
N GLY A 75 10.27 -3.90 4.41
CA GLY A 75 11.62 -3.57 3.98
C GLY A 75 11.74 -2.22 3.29
N ILE A 76 10.65 -1.71 2.70
CA ILE A 76 10.65 -0.38 2.07
C ILE A 76 10.83 0.71 3.11
N LEU A 77 10.22 0.57 4.29
CA LEU A 77 10.30 1.54 5.37
C LEU A 77 11.53 1.34 6.26
N CYS A 78 12.07 0.13 6.30
CA CYS A 78 13.26 -0.26 7.08
C CYS A 78 13.26 0.30 8.51
N GLY A 79 12.11 0.22 9.18
CA GLY A 79 11.96 0.70 10.55
C GLY A 79 11.94 2.21 10.72
N ARG A 80 11.90 2.96 9.62
CA ARG A 80 11.85 4.42 9.65
C ARG A 80 10.42 4.92 9.53
N GLU A 81 10.22 6.20 9.85
CA GLU A 81 8.95 6.87 9.61
C GLU A 81 8.66 6.96 8.11
N ASP A 82 7.39 7.05 7.77
CA ASP A 82 6.92 6.96 6.39
C ASP A 82 6.65 8.32 5.73
N GLN A 83 7.03 9.42 6.35
CA GLN A 83 6.73 10.74 5.80
C GLN A 83 7.34 10.94 4.41
N TRP A 84 8.55 10.43 4.19
CA TRP A 84 9.19 10.51 2.88
C TRP A 84 8.35 9.80 1.81
N LEU A 85 7.77 8.66 2.15
CA LEU A 85 6.95 7.87 1.22
C LEU A 85 5.65 8.61 0.89
N ARG A 86 5.01 9.17 1.89
CA ARG A 86 3.80 9.98 1.68
C ARG A 86 4.09 11.17 0.78
N ASP A 87 5.23 11.81 0.97
CA ASP A 87 5.64 12.95 0.15
C ASP A 87 5.90 12.55 -1.30
N VAL A 88 6.59 11.43 -1.51
CA VAL A 88 6.84 10.92 -2.87
C VAL A 88 5.51 10.63 -3.58
N VAL A 89 4.59 9.96 -2.90
CA VAL A 89 3.27 9.64 -3.48
C VAL A 89 2.48 10.92 -3.77
N ALA A 90 2.45 11.85 -2.82
CA ALA A 90 1.68 13.09 -2.95
C ALA A 90 2.21 13.99 -4.08
N GLN A 91 3.51 14.03 -4.27
CA GLN A 91 4.16 14.95 -5.19
C GLN A 91 4.35 14.39 -6.60
N TYR A 92 4.13 13.11 -6.78
CA TYR A 92 4.27 12.49 -8.10
C TYR A 92 3.26 13.09 -9.07
N THR A 93 3.73 13.66 -10.17
CA THR A 93 2.88 14.32 -11.16
C THR A 93 2.71 13.53 -12.46
N GLY A 94 3.42 12.42 -12.60
CA GLY A 94 3.29 11.57 -13.79
C GLY A 94 2.02 10.71 -13.73
N SER A 95 1.89 9.84 -14.71
CA SER A 95 0.73 8.95 -14.83
C SER A 95 1.11 7.46 -14.89
N SER A 96 2.36 7.14 -14.64
CA SER A 96 2.88 5.77 -14.74
C SER A 96 3.03 5.11 -13.36
N PRO A 97 2.21 4.10 -13.05
CA PRO A 97 2.39 3.35 -11.80
C PRO A 97 3.78 2.73 -11.68
N SER A 98 4.33 2.22 -12.78
CA SER A 98 5.67 1.65 -12.78
C SER A 98 6.73 2.69 -12.40
N GLU A 99 6.63 3.89 -12.92
CA GLU A 99 7.58 4.97 -12.60
C GLU A 99 7.47 5.37 -11.13
N LEU A 100 6.26 5.48 -10.60
CA LEU A 100 6.07 5.79 -9.19
C LEU A 100 6.67 4.70 -8.31
N ALA A 101 6.42 3.43 -8.63
CA ALA A 101 6.97 2.31 -7.88
C ALA A 101 8.50 2.32 -7.90
N GLN A 102 9.11 2.57 -9.05
CA GLN A 102 10.56 2.65 -9.17
C GLN A 102 11.14 3.82 -8.39
N ARG A 103 10.45 4.94 -8.37
CA ARG A 103 10.87 6.13 -7.61
C ARG A 103 10.86 5.84 -6.11
N ILE A 104 9.82 5.19 -5.63
CA ILE A 104 9.72 4.78 -4.22
C ILE A 104 10.84 3.80 -3.88
N LEU A 105 11.08 2.81 -4.74
CA LEU A 105 12.11 1.81 -4.50
C LEU A 105 13.51 2.44 -4.42
N ARG A 106 13.82 3.34 -5.34
CA ARG A 106 15.13 4.03 -5.34
C ARG A 106 15.33 4.87 -4.08
N GLU A 107 14.30 5.62 -3.67
CA GLU A 107 14.36 6.42 -2.46
C GLU A 107 14.56 5.54 -1.22
N SER A 108 13.84 4.43 -1.16
CA SER A 108 13.99 3.45 -0.09
C SER A 108 15.42 2.90 -0.04
N GLN A 109 15.98 2.51 -1.18
CA GLN A 109 17.34 1.97 -1.24
C GLN A 109 18.38 2.97 -0.73
N THR A 110 18.18 4.24 -1.03
CA THR A 110 19.06 5.31 -0.54
C THR A 110 18.93 5.46 0.97
N LEU A 111 17.72 5.52 1.50
CA LEU A 111 17.46 5.71 2.93
C LEU A 111 17.86 4.50 3.77
N CYS A 112 17.65 3.31 3.24
CA CYS A 112 17.90 2.05 3.96
C CYS A 112 19.28 1.47 3.66
N GLN A 113 20.05 2.11 2.78
CA GLN A 113 21.39 1.66 2.39
C GLN A 113 21.41 0.23 1.82
N GLY A 114 20.29 -0.20 1.25
CA GLY A 114 20.20 -1.52 0.65
C GLY A 114 20.20 -2.69 1.64
N GLU A 115 19.93 -2.43 2.92
CA GLU A 115 19.99 -3.45 3.95
C GLU A 115 18.82 -4.43 3.93
N ASP A 116 17.67 -4.02 3.42
CA ASP A 116 16.46 -4.84 3.41
C ASP A 116 15.94 -5.05 2.00
N ASP A 117 15.35 -6.22 1.79
CA ASP A 117 14.58 -6.47 0.57
C ASP A 117 13.23 -5.79 0.69
N GLY A 118 12.79 -5.18 -0.40
CA GLY A 118 11.53 -4.49 -0.41
C GLY A 118 10.81 -4.63 -1.74
N THR A 119 9.50 -4.63 -1.67
CA THR A 119 8.62 -4.68 -2.83
C THR A 119 7.64 -3.53 -2.77
N VAL A 120 7.42 -2.89 -3.90
CA VAL A 120 6.45 -1.81 -4.05
C VAL A 120 5.47 -2.21 -5.15
N LEU A 121 4.19 -2.05 -4.85
CA LEU A 121 3.13 -2.20 -5.83
C LEU A 121 2.39 -0.87 -5.92
N ALA A 122 2.27 -0.32 -7.11
CA ALA A 122 1.50 0.90 -7.35
C ALA A 122 0.42 0.63 -8.37
N ALA A 123 -0.75 1.17 -8.14
CA ALA A 123 -1.87 1.06 -9.04
C ALA A 123 -2.58 2.40 -9.15
N ARG A 124 -3.09 2.70 -10.33
CA ARG A 124 -3.91 3.87 -10.57
C ARG A 124 -5.27 3.42 -11.07
N LEU A 125 -6.31 3.97 -10.49
CA LEU A 125 -7.67 3.70 -10.93
C LEU A 125 -8.02 4.63 -12.07
N ASP A 126 -8.32 4.06 -13.21
CA ASP A 126 -8.70 4.85 -14.39
C ASP A 126 -10.17 4.64 -14.71
N ARG A 127 -10.73 5.60 -15.43
CA ARG A 127 -12.11 5.48 -15.90
C ARG A 127 -12.18 4.36 -16.93
N SER A 128 -13.23 3.55 -16.84
CA SER A 128 -13.47 2.52 -17.84
C SER A 128 -13.58 3.13 -19.23
N ARG A 129 -12.86 2.53 -20.18
CA ARG A 129 -13.01 2.92 -21.59
C ARG A 129 -14.15 2.10 -22.19
N GLU A 130 -15.28 2.74 -22.35
CA GLU A 130 -16.36 2.16 -23.12
C GLU A 130 -16.08 2.29 -24.61
N LYS A 131 -16.31 1.21 -25.30
CA LYS A 131 -16.22 1.23 -26.76
C LYS A 131 -17.58 1.50 -27.34
#